data_72eb7a887b740ed548baa4cf94dc9029
#
_entry.id   72eb7a887b740ed548baa4cf94dc9029
#
_cell.length_a   1.000
_cell.length_b   1.000
_cell.length_c   1.000
_cell.angle_alpha   90.00
_cell.angle_beta   90.00
_cell.angle_gamma   90.00
#
_symmetry.space_group_name_H-M   'P 1'
#
loop_
_entity.id
_entity.type
_entity.pdbx_description
1 polymer ?
#
loop_
_entity_poly.entity_id
_entity_poly.type
_entity_poly.pdbx_seq_one_letter_code
_entity_poly.pdbx_strand_id
1 'polypeptide(L)'
;MKNPNHKNQVRIIGGEHRSRLINFNNADGLRPTADMVREKLFNWLGQDLTGTTVLDLFSGSGIMSFEAASRNAKMIVAIENNIKTAEKIKQNKKLLNINNLHIHHTDAFSFLRNTPDTFDIIFIDPPYEWQEWHALWQYLPNVLKENAQVYIERKEKIQLPPYLTERKNGKCGISHFVLAEYQKNTETP
;
A
#
# COMPACT_ATOMS: atom_id res chain seq x y z
N MET A 1 -11.55 -9.27 27.91
CA MET A 1 -12.83 -9.21 27.17
C MET A 1 -12.63 -8.31 25.93
N LYS A 2 -12.75 -8.83 24.70
CA LYS A 2 -12.67 -8.03 23.47
C LYS A 2 -13.96 -7.21 23.37
N ASN A 3 -13.83 -5.89 23.30
CA ASN A 3 -14.95 -4.98 23.17
C ASN A 3 -15.66 -5.23 21.81
N PRO A 4 -16.94 -5.59 21.76
CA PRO A 4 -17.64 -5.97 20.54
C PRO A 4 -17.80 -4.83 19.52
N ASN A 5 -17.53 -3.58 19.89
CA ASN A 5 -17.70 -2.40 19.04
C ASN A 5 -16.51 -2.09 18.08
N HIS A 6 -15.42 -2.88 18.09
CA HIS A 6 -14.25 -2.62 17.27
C HIS A 6 -14.07 -3.59 16.08
N LYS A 7 -15.12 -4.33 15.70
CA LYS A 7 -15.00 -5.42 14.72
C LYS A 7 -14.55 -4.99 13.32
N ASN A 8 -14.70 -3.72 12.95
CA ASN A 8 -14.39 -3.20 11.62
C ASN A 8 -13.64 -1.85 11.68
N GLN A 9 -12.71 -1.75 12.61
CA GLN A 9 -11.88 -0.55 12.78
C GLN A 9 -10.42 -0.93 12.85
N VAL A 10 -9.58 -0.08 12.27
CA VAL A 10 -8.11 -0.16 12.37
C VAL A 10 -7.56 1.21 12.72
N ARG A 11 -6.49 1.22 13.52
CA ARG A 11 -5.89 2.45 14.03
C ARG A 11 -4.70 2.87 13.17
N ILE A 12 -4.58 4.17 12.89
CA ILE A 12 -3.36 4.78 12.36
C ILE A 12 -2.31 4.81 13.48
N ILE A 13 -1.10 4.30 13.23
CA ILE A 13 -0.08 4.09 14.28
C ILE A 13 0.96 5.20 14.38
N GLY A 14 1.09 6.08 13.36
CA GLY A 14 2.09 7.15 13.37
C GLY A 14 1.63 8.42 12.66
N GLY A 15 2.47 9.47 12.71
CA GLY A 15 2.24 10.74 12.05
C GLY A 15 1.15 11.61 12.70
N GLU A 16 0.65 12.59 11.94
CA GLU A 16 -0.30 13.61 12.39
C GLU A 16 -1.63 13.02 12.87
N HIS A 17 -2.10 11.96 12.21
CA HIS A 17 -3.37 11.29 12.53
C HIS A 17 -3.20 10.09 13.46
N ARG A 18 -2.07 9.97 14.17
CA ARG A 18 -1.81 8.87 15.11
C ARG A 18 -2.99 8.66 16.07
N SER A 19 -3.32 7.39 16.32
CA SER A 19 -4.42 6.91 17.18
C SER A 19 -5.83 7.16 16.61
N ARG A 20 -5.99 7.81 15.45
CA ARG A 20 -7.28 7.92 14.78
C ARG A 20 -7.71 6.56 14.24
N LEU A 21 -9.00 6.28 14.34
CA LEU A 21 -9.59 5.05 13.85
C LEU A 21 -10.20 5.28 12.47
N ILE A 22 -9.93 4.39 11.54
CA ILE A 22 -10.65 4.28 10.28
C ILE A 22 -11.58 3.07 10.30
N ASN A 23 -12.75 3.22 9.70
CA ASN A 23 -13.72 2.16 9.58
C ASN A 23 -13.52 1.46 8.22
N PHE A 24 -13.67 0.14 8.19
CA PHE A 24 -13.65 -0.61 6.94
C PHE A 24 -14.82 -1.61 6.90
N ASN A 25 -15.19 -2.04 5.69
CA ASN A 25 -16.22 -3.07 5.53
C ASN A 25 -15.59 -4.45 5.72
N ASN A 26 -16.28 -5.34 6.43
CA ASN A 26 -15.85 -6.73 6.58
C ASN A 26 -16.28 -7.56 5.34
N ALA A 27 -16.26 -6.93 4.16
CA ALA A 27 -16.54 -7.60 2.91
C ALA A 27 -15.39 -8.57 2.60
N ASP A 28 -15.72 -9.80 2.26
CA ASP A 28 -14.82 -10.81 1.69
C ASP A 28 -13.56 -11.15 2.50
N GLY A 29 -13.66 -11.09 3.85
CA GLY A 29 -12.53 -11.45 4.72
C GLY A 29 -11.39 -10.44 4.75
N LEU A 30 -11.64 -9.19 4.35
CA LEU A 30 -10.68 -8.10 4.40
C LEU A 30 -10.02 -8.01 5.79
N ARG A 31 -8.71 -8.20 5.84
CA ARG A 31 -7.88 -8.06 7.03
C ARG A 31 -6.88 -6.94 6.80
N PRO A 32 -7.03 -5.81 7.52
CA PRO A 32 -6.02 -4.75 7.44
C PRO A 32 -4.64 -5.28 7.84
N THR A 33 -3.61 -4.81 7.16
CA THR A 33 -2.20 -5.09 7.51
C THR A 33 -1.99 -4.85 9.00
N ALA A 34 -1.40 -5.82 9.70
CA ALA A 34 -1.25 -5.80 11.16
C ALA A 34 -0.43 -4.59 11.63
N ASP A 35 -0.76 -4.03 12.80
CA ASP A 35 -0.07 -2.87 13.40
C ASP A 35 1.44 -3.07 13.43
N MET A 36 1.92 -4.26 13.85
CA MET A 36 3.35 -4.59 13.92
C MET A 36 4.04 -4.58 12.56
N VAL A 37 3.36 -5.03 11.51
CA VAL A 37 3.91 -5.03 10.13
C VAL A 37 4.02 -3.60 9.63
N ARG A 38 2.99 -2.78 9.85
CA ARG A 38 2.99 -1.35 9.48
C ARG A 38 4.07 -0.58 10.25
N GLU A 39 4.20 -0.81 11.55
CA GLU A 39 5.26 -0.19 12.37
C GLU A 39 6.64 -0.52 11.80
N LYS A 40 6.88 -1.80 11.50
CA LYS A 40 8.14 -2.26 10.91
C LYS A 40 8.41 -1.64 9.55
N LEU A 41 7.40 -1.60 8.68
CA LEU A 41 7.53 -1.00 7.35
C LEU A 41 7.87 0.49 7.42
N PHE A 42 7.14 1.27 8.23
CA PHE A 42 7.40 2.71 8.33
C PHE A 42 8.67 3.04 9.13
N ASN A 43 9.20 2.11 9.93
CA ASN A 43 10.57 2.21 10.45
C ASN A 43 11.63 2.01 9.35
N TRP A 44 11.34 1.20 8.34
CA TRP A 44 12.22 1.00 7.19
C TRP A 44 12.17 2.15 6.18
N LEU A 45 10.97 2.65 5.87
CA LEU A 45 10.75 3.77 4.94
C LEU A 45 11.14 5.13 5.51
N GLY A 46 11.15 5.28 6.83
CA GLY A 46 11.20 6.54 7.54
C GLY A 46 9.83 6.95 8.08
N GLN A 47 9.83 7.74 9.14
CA GLN A 47 8.60 8.20 9.80
C GLN A 47 8.02 9.46 9.13
N ASP A 48 8.78 10.16 8.33
CA ASP A 48 8.37 11.33 7.55
C ASP A 48 8.53 11.04 6.06
N LEU A 49 7.43 11.15 5.32
CA LEU A 49 7.34 10.93 3.88
C LEU A 49 7.16 12.24 3.10
N THR A 50 7.55 13.38 3.69
CA THR A 50 7.45 14.69 3.05
C THR A 50 8.11 14.68 1.67
N GLY A 51 7.38 15.17 0.67
CA GLY A 51 7.84 15.24 -0.72
C GLY A 51 7.63 13.96 -1.54
N THR A 52 7.34 12.81 -0.92
CA THR A 52 7.16 11.54 -1.63
C THR A 52 5.78 11.38 -2.23
N THR A 53 5.69 10.69 -3.37
CA THR A 53 4.46 10.22 -4.00
C THR A 53 4.30 8.72 -3.75
N VAL A 54 3.11 8.30 -3.35
CA VAL A 54 2.82 6.94 -2.89
C VAL A 54 1.69 6.33 -3.73
N LEU A 55 1.87 5.10 -4.18
CA LEU A 55 0.83 4.28 -4.80
C LEU A 55 0.48 3.12 -3.87
N ASP A 56 -0.79 2.99 -3.51
CA ASP A 56 -1.37 1.86 -2.80
C ASP A 56 -2.21 1.05 -3.81
N LEU A 57 -1.59 0.03 -4.41
CA LEU A 57 -2.13 -0.64 -5.59
C LEU A 57 -3.28 -1.60 -5.27
N PHE A 58 -3.41 -2.03 -4.02
CA PHE A 58 -4.49 -2.90 -3.51
C PHE A 58 -4.97 -2.38 -2.16
N SER A 59 -5.64 -1.24 -2.17
CA SER A 59 -5.84 -0.44 -0.95
C SER A 59 -6.68 -1.11 0.14
N GLY A 60 -7.63 -1.97 -0.22
CA GLY A 60 -8.47 -2.66 0.74
C GLY A 60 -9.11 -1.71 1.77
N SER A 61 -8.71 -1.80 3.03
CA SER A 61 -9.17 -0.87 4.08
C SER A 61 -8.69 0.57 3.89
N GLY A 62 -7.68 0.79 3.07
CA GLY A 62 -6.98 2.08 2.89
C GLY A 62 -5.95 2.37 3.98
N ILE A 63 -5.71 1.45 4.93
CA ILE A 63 -4.86 1.77 6.09
C ILE A 63 -3.45 2.17 5.69
N MET A 64 -2.84 1.56 4.67
CA MET A 64 -1.51 1.92 4.19
C MET A 64 -1.50 3.34 3.60
N SER A 65 -2.52 3.70 2.84
CA SER A 65 -2.73 5.05 2.33
C SER A 65 -2.88 6.08 3.45
N PHE A 66 -3.66 5.76 4.50
CA PHE A 66 -3.84 6.64 5.66
C PHE A 66 -2.57 6.79 6.49
N GLU A 67 -1.77 5.74 6.65
CA GLU A 67 -0.46 5.80 7.29
C GLU A 67 0.51 6.72 6.52
N ALA A 68 0.54 6.61 5.19
CA ALA A 68 1.37 7.48 4.35
C ALA A 68 0.91 8.95 4.43
N ALA A 69 -0.41 9.20 4.37
CA ALA A 69 -0.97 10.54 4.54
C ALA A 69 -0.63 11.15 5.90
N SER A 70 -0.75 10.36 6.96
CA SER A 70 -0.43 10.75 8.33
C SER A 70 1.05 11.10 8.54
N ARG A 71 1.93 10.63 7.65
CA ARG A 71 3.38 10.89 7.63
C ARG A 71 3.80 11.91 6.57
N ASN A 72 2.89 12.79 6.17
CA ASN A 72 3.15 13.93 5.28
C ASN A 72 3.52 13.58 3.83
N ALA A 73 3.16 12.40 3.32
CA ALA A 73 3.36 12.10 1.90
C ALA A 73 2.74 13.20 1.04
N LYS A 74 3.45 13.64 -0.02
CA LYS A 74 3.00 14.73 -0.90
C LYS A 74 1.70 14.39 -1.62
N MET A 75 1.59 13.17 -2.12
CA MET A 75 0.45 12.66 -2.86
C MET A 75 0.33 11.16 -2.65
N ILE A 76 -0.87 10.68 -2.41
CA ILE A 76 -1.17 9.26 -2.32
C ILE A 76 -2.26 8.92 -3.32
N VAL A 77 -2.04 7.87 -4.10
CA VAL A 77 -3.02 7.27 -5.01
C VAL A 77 -3.38 5.89 -4.50
N ALA A 78 -4.65 5.68 -4.21
CA ALA A 78 -5.20 4.44 -3.69
C ALA A 78 -6.10 3.78 -4.75
N ILE A 79 -5.81 2.52 -5.09
CA ILE A 79 -6.54 1.75 -6.08
C ILE A 79 -7.37 0.68 -5.36
N GLU A 80 -8.68 0.67 -5.62
CA GLU A 80 -9.61 -0.29 -5.03
C GLU A 80 -10.68 -0.67 -6.05
N ASN A 81 -10.81 -1.98 -6.29
CA ASN A 81 -11.76 -2.50 -7.29
C ASN A 81 -13.18 -2.71 -6.74
N ASN A 82 -13.34 -2.78 -5.42
CA ASN A 82 -14.65 -2.90 -4.79
C ASN A 82 -15.23 -1.51 -4.50
N ILE A 83 -16.35 -1.17 -5.13
CA ILE A 83 -16.98 0.15 -4.99
C ILE A 83 -17.36 0.50 -3.55
N LYS A 84 -17.87 -0.47 -2.77
CA LYS A 84 -18.26 -0.22 -1.37
C LYS A 84 -17.05 0.06 -0.49
N THR A 85 -15.94 -0.62 -0.76
CA THR A 85 -14.67 -0.42 -0.07
C THR A 85 -14.06 0.93 -0.45
N ALA A 86 -14.03 1.28 -1.74
CA ALA A 86 -13.58 2.59 -2.21
C ALA A 86 -14.38 3.76 -1.59
N GLU A 87 -15.72 3.63 -1.53
CA GLU A 87 -16.57 4.63 -0.87
C GLU A 87 -16.27 4.75 0.63
N LYS A 88 -15.92 3.63 1.29
CA LYS A 88 -15.54 3.65 2.70
C LYS A 88 -14.22 4.39 2.94
N ILE A 89 -13.24 4.21 2.06
CA ILE A 89 -11.98 4.97 2.08
C ILE A 89 -12.27 6.47 1.89
N LYS A 90 -13.14 6.85 0.95
CA LYS A 90 -13.55 8.26 0.73
C LYS A 90 -14.22 8.88 1.96
N GLN A 91 -15.08 8.11 2.66
CA GLN A 91 -15.70 8.57 3.90
C GLN A 91 -14.65 8.83 4.99
N ASN A 92 -13.71 7.90 5.21
CA ASN A 92 -12.63 8.07 6.19
C ASN A 92 -11.72 9.26 5.83
N LYS A 93 -11.36 9.41 4.55
CA LYS A 93 -10.61 10.57 4.03
C LYS A 93 -11.28 11.89 4.44
N LYS A 94 -12.61 12.00 4.22
CA LYS A 94 -13.39 13.19 4.58
C LYS A 94 -13.39 13.42 6.10
N LEU A 95 -13.61 12.37 6.90
CA LEU A 95 -13.62 12.45 8.37
C LEU A 95 -12.29 12.92 8.97
N LEU A 96 -11.18 12.57 8.32
CA LEU A 96 -9.83 12.94 8.74
C LEU A 96 -9.32 14.23 8.08
N ASN A 97 -10.11 14.87 7.22
CA ASN A 97 -9.71 16.07 6.45
C ASN A 97 -8.43 15.89 5.64
N ILE A 98 -8.18 14.68 5.11
CA ILE A 98 -7.00 14.37 4.31
C ILE A 98 -7.26 14.83 2.86
N ASN A 99 -6.43 15.73 2.32
CA ASN A 99 -6.64 16.30 0.98
C ASN A 99 -5.77 15.63 -0.10
N ASN A 100 -4.62 15.13 0.25
CA ASN A 100 -3.58 14.58 -0.64
C ASN A 100 -3.75 13.08 -0.98
N LEU A 101 -4.85 12.44 -0.59
CA LEU A 101 -5.21 11.05 -0.92
C LEU A 101 -6.24 11.02 -2.05
N HIS A 102 -5.90 10.43 -3.18
CA HIS A 102 -6.76 10.25 -4.36
C HIS A 102 -7.18 8.79 -4.46
N ILE A 103 -8.48 8.52 -4.48
CA ILE A 103 -9.04 7.17 -4.52
C ILE A 103 -9.62 6.89 -5.90
N HIS A 104 -9.12 5.87 -6.59
CA HIS A 104 -9.61 5.41 -7.88
C HIS A 104 -10.33 4.07 -7.72
N HIS A 105 -11.62 4.04 -8.09
CA HIS A 105 -12.39 2.82 -8.20
C HIS A 105 -12.08 2.17 -9.55
N THR A 106 -11.09 1.30 -9.57
CA THR A 106 -10.62 0.57 -10.75
C THR A 106 -9.79 -0.63 -10.31
N ASP A 107 -9.49 -1.56 -11.21
CA ASP A 107 -8.53 -2.63 -10.96
C ASP A 107 -7.07 -2.15 -11.17
N ALA A 108 -6.14 -2.90 -10.57
CA ALA A 108 -4.73 -2.57 -10.59
C ALA A 108 -4.15 -2.46 -12.02
N PHE A 109 -4.50 -3.38 -12.90
CA PHE A 109 -3.95 -3.39 -14.27
C PHE A 109 -4.52 -2.28 -15.14
N SER A 110 -5.80 -1.98 -15.01
CA SER A 110 -6.41 -0.84 -15.69
C SER A 110 -5.75 0.47 -15.27
N PHE A 111 -5.41 0.62 -13.99
CA PHE A 111 -4.65 1.77 -13.52
C PHE A 111 -3.22 1.79 -14.09
N LEU A 112 -2.46 0.70 -13.93
CA LEU A 112 -1.05 0.63 -14.37
C LEU A 112 -0.86 0.86 -15.87
N ARG A 113 -1.86 0.48 -16.70
CA ARG A 113 -1.81 0.68 -18.16
C ARG A 113 -2.10 2.11 -18.59
N ASN A 114 -2.87 2.87 -17.79
CA ASN A 114 -3.41 4.16 -18.23
C ASN A 114 -2.87 5.36 -17.46
N THR A 115 -2.18 5.14 -16.34
CA THR A 115 -1.61 6.25 -15.57
C THR A 115 -0.31 6.77 -16.21
N PRO A 116 -0.14 8.09 -16.33
CA PRO A 116 1.15 8.71 -16.66
C PRO A 116 2.02 8.94 -15.42
N ASP A 117 1.48 8.71 -14.21
CA ASP A 117 2.14 9.07 -12.96
C ASP A 117 3.20 8.03 -12.56
N THR A 118 4.26 8.51 -11.90
CA THR A 118 5.29 7.69 -11.30
C THR A 118 5.43 7.98 -9.81
N PHE A 119 5.86 6.98 -9.04
CA PHE A 119 5.81 7.01 -7.59
C PHE A 119 7.15 6.69 -6.95
N ASP A 120 7.38 7.29 -5.78
CA ASP A 120 8.56 7.05 -4.94
C ASP A 120 8.38 5.80 -4.07
N ILE A 121 7.14 5.51 -3.67
CA ILE A 121 6.79 4.36 -2.82
C ILE A 121 5.57 3.65 -3.42
N ILE A 122 5.64 2.33 -3.55
CA ILE A 122 4.50 1.51 -3.98
C ILE A 122 4.21 0.43 -2.93
N PHE A 123 2.94 0.30 -2.53
CA PHE A 123 2.45 -0.80 -1.70
C PHE A 123 1.72 -1.82 -2.57
N ILE A 124 2.11 -3.09 -2.45
CA ILE A 124 1.55 -4.23 -3.19
C ILE A 124 1.17 -5.32 -2.18
N ASP A 125 -0.09 -5.31 -1.77
CA ASP A 125 -0.67 -6.27 -0.81
C ASP A 125 -1.99 -6.84 -1.38
N PRO A 126 -1.92 -7.65 -2.46
CA PRO A 126 -3.11 -8.23 -3.07
C PRO A 126 -3.73 -9.30 -2.17
N PRO A 127 -5.01 -9.67 -2.40
CA PRO A 127 -5.61 -10.84 -1.76
C PRO A 127 -4.75 -12.09 -1.91
N TYR A 128 -4.71 -12.96 -0.90
CA TYR A 128 -3.83 -14.15 -0.89
C TYR A 128 -4.03 -15.09 -2.07
N GLU A 129 -5.23 -15.14 -2.63
CA GLU A 129 -5.56 -15.98 -3.80
C GLU A 129 -5.15 -15.36 -5.14
N TRP A 130 -4.65 -14.11 -5.12
CA TRP A 130 -4.25 -13.40 -6.32
C TRP A 130 -2.96 -13.99 -6.92
N GLN A 131 -2.94 -14.30 -8.21
CA GLN A 131 -1.86 -15.05 -8.86
C GLN A 131 -1.20 -14.31 -10.03
N GLU A 132 -1.61 -13.07 -10.34
CA GLU A 132 -1.18 -12.37 -11.56
C GLU A 132 0.17 -11.67 -11.44
N TRP A 133 1.09 -12.24 -10.65
CA TRP A 133 2.41 -11.67 -10.38
C TRP A 133 3.23 -11.44 -11.63
N HIS A 134 3.19 -12.40 -12.60
CA HIS A 134 3.94 -12.26 -13.83
C HIS A 134 3.51 -11.02 -14.64
N ALA A 135 2.22 -10.80 -14.77
CA ALA A 135 1.69 -9.63 -15.45
C ALA A 135 2.03 -8.33 -14.67
N LEU A 136 1.94 -8.36 -13.33
CA LEU A 136 2.31 -7.21 -12.50
C LEU A 136 3.75 -6.78 -12.76
N TRP A 137 4.69 -7.73 -12.79
CA TRP A 137 6.10 -7.42 -13.03
C TRP A 137 6.38 -6.80 -14.39
N GLN A 138 5.52 -7.01 -15.39
CA GLN A 138 5.64 -6.37 -16.71
C GLN A 138 5.19 -4.91 -16.70
N TYR A 139 4.16 -4.56 -15.91
CA TYR A 139 3.61 -3.19 -15.88
C TYR A 139 4.22 -2.30 -14.80
N LEU A 140 4.71 -2.89 -13.71
CA LEU A 140 5.21 -2.16 -12.56
C LEU A 140 6.33 -1.15 -12.89
N PRO A 141 7.31 -1.43 -13.78
CA PRO A 141 8.35 -0.46 -14.11
C PRO A 141 7.85 0.87 -14.67
N ASN A 142 6.66 0.88 -15.30
CA ASN A 142 6.10 2.09 -15.89
C ASN A 142 5.69 3.14 -14.85
N VAL A 143 5.49 2.74 -13.61
CA VAL A 143 5.05 3.62 -12.52
C VAL A 143 6.11 3.83 -11.44
N LEU A 144 7.33 3.29 -11.62
CA LEU A 144 8.43 3.41 -10.68
C LEU A 144 9.32 4.62 -11.03
N LYS A 145 9.56 5.49 -10.07
CA LYS A 145 10.67 6.45 -10.14
C LYS A 145 11.99 5.73 -9.87
N GLU A 146 13.10 6.34 -10.30
CA GLU A 146 14.43 5.87 -9.93
C GLU A 146 14.58 5.76 -8.42
N ASN A 147 15.12 4.65 -7.92
CA ASN A 147 15.25 4.32 -6.50
C ASN A 147 13.92 4.18 -5.73
N ALA A 148 12.80 4.00 -6.44
CA ALA A 148 11.51 3.80 -5.80
C ALA A 148 11.54 2.60 -4.83
N GLN A 149 10.87 2.75 -3.69
CA GLN A 149 10.72 1.70 -2.69
C GLN A 149 9.42 0.92 -2.93
N VAL A 150 9.53 -0.39 -3.05
CA VAL A 150 8.38 -1.28 -3.32
C VAL A 150 8.18 -2.22 -2.14
N TYR A 151 7.08 -2.04 -1.42
CA TYR A 151 6.63 -2.98 -0.40
C TYR A 151 5.75 -4.03 -1.03
N ILE A 152 6.01 -5.30 -0.71
CA ILE A 152 5.25 -6.43 -1.22
C ILE A 152 4.91 -7.33 -0.04
N GLU A 153 3.62 -7.71 0.09
CA GLU A 153 3.15 -8.69 1.06
C GLU A 153 2.45 -9.85 0.35
N ARG A 154 2.73 -11.08 0.77
CA ARG A 154 2.04 -12.29 0.30
C ARG A 154 2.26 -13.49 1.24
N LYS A 155 1.47 -14.53 1.02
CA LYS A 155 1.55 -15.77 1.81
C LYS A 155 2.82 -16.57 1.53
N GLU A 156 3.23 -16.69 0.28
CA GLU A 156 4.41 -17.44 -0.13
C GLU A 156 5.66 -16.56 -0.09
N LYS A 157 6.85 -17.21 -0.11
CA LYS A 157 8.10 -16.48 -0.25
C LYS A 157 8.12 -15.70 -1.57
N ILE A 158 8.52 -14.43 -1.48
CA ILE A 158 8.49 -13.49 -2.59
C ILE A 158 9.70 -13.74 -3.50
N GLN A 159 9.40 -13.93 -4.80
CA GLN A 159 10.41 -13.93 -5.85
C GLN A 159 10.34 -12.59 -6.56
N LEU A 160 11.39 -11.79 -6.43
CA LEU A 160 11.45 -10.47 -7.03
C LEU A 160 11.89 -10.55 -8.49
N PRO A 161 11.38 -9.67 -9.36
CA PRO A 161 11.89 -9.51 -10.72
C PRO A 161 13.31 -8.90 -10.68
N PRO A 162 14.13 -9.06 -11.75
CA PRO A 162 15.54 -8.65 -11.77
C PRO A 162 15.78 -7.14 -11.49
N TYR A 163 14.82 -6.30 -11.76
CA TYR A 163 14.91 -4.84 -11.55
C TYR A 163 14.59 -4.38 -10.13
N LEU A 164 14.20 -5.32 -9.23
CA LEU A 164 13.97 -5.04 -7.81
C LEU A 164 15.02 -5.74 -6.95
N THR A 165 15.72 -4.96 -6.13
CA THR A 165 16.70 -5.47 -5.17
C THR A 165 16.10 -5.46 -3.77
N GLU A 166 16.05 -6.63 -3.11
CA GLU A 166 15.60 -6.75 -1.72
C GLU A 166 16.50 -5.92 -0.79
N ARG A 167 15.89 -5.05 0.02
CA ARG A 167 16.56 -4.25 1.05
C ARG A 167 16.26 -4.74 2.45
N LYS A 168 15.03 -5.13 2.70
CA LYS A 168 14.55 -5.62 4.01
C LYS A 168 13.50 -6.71 3.78
N ASN A 169 13.39 -7.63 4.72
CA ASN A 169 12.32 -8.63 4.72
C ASN A 169 11.82 -8.92 6.13
N GLY A 170 10.67 -9.57 6.20
CA GLY A 170 10.09 -10.01 7.45
C GLY A 170 8.97 -11.03 7.23
N LYS A 171 8.51 -11.58 8.35
CA LYS A 171 7.38 -12.50 8.39
C LYS A 171 6.49 -12.16 9.58
N CYS A 172 5.18 -12.23 9.39
CA CYS A 172 4.18 -12.12 10.45
C CYS A 172 3.07 -13.14 10.21
N GLY A 173 2.95 -14.12 11.12
CA GLY A 173 2.06 -15.24 10.91
C GLY A 173 2.40 -15.99 9.62
N ILE A 174 1.45 -16.06 8.70
CA ILE A 174 1.62 -16.70 7.39
C ILE A 174 2.12 -15.73 6.30
N SER A 175 2.09 -14.41 6.55
CA SER A 175 2.51 -13.40 5.57
C SER A 175 4.02 -13.20 5.57
N HIS A 176 4.60 -13.22 4.38
CA HIS A 176 5.95 -12.73 4.10
C HIS A 176 5.86 -11.34 3.52
N PHE A 177 6.74 -10.44 3.94
CA PHE A 177 6.78 -9.08 3.39
C PHE A 177 8.23 -8.65 3.14
N VAL A 178 8.39 -7.87 2.07
CA VAL A 178 9.67 -7.39 1.58
C VAL A 178 9.56 -5.90 1.30
N LEU A 179 10.61 -5.15 1.60
CA LEU A 179 10.88 -3.84 1.03
C LEU A 179 12.02 -3.99 0.03
N ALA A 180 11.74 -3.70 -1.22
CA ALA A 180 12.69 -3.74 -2.32
C ALA A 180 12.89 -2.34 -2.90
N GLU A 181 14.01 -2.12 -3.56
CA GLU A 181 14.34 -0.89 -4.25
C GLU A 181 14.45 -1.13 -5.75
N TYR A 182 13.83 -0.25 -6.51
CA TYR A 182 13.90 -0.26 -7.96
C TYR A 182 15.24 0.31 -8.44
N GLN A 183 15.89 -0.40 -9.31
CA GLN A 183 17.08 0.04 -10.03
C GLN A 183 16.79 -0.07 -11.52
N LYS A 184 16.79 1.05 -12.19
CA LYS A 184 16.69 1.06 -13.65
C LYS A 184 17.93 0.36 -14.19
N ASN A 185 17.74 -0.79 -14.86
CA ASN A 185 18.84 -1.45 -15.53
C ASN A 185 19.47 -0.50 -16.54
N THR A 186 20.66 -0.03 -16.26
CA THR A 186 21.48 0.81 -17.19
C THR A 186 22.20 -0.05 -18.24
N GLU A 187 21.90 -1.35 -18.32
CA GLU A 187 22.41 -2.22 -19.36
C GLU A 187 21.42 -2.26 -20.53
N THR A 188 21.55 -1.28 -21.41
CA THR A 188 21.20 -1.47 -22.83
C THR A 188 22.51 -1.46 -23.60
N PRO A 189 22.79 -2.53 -24.37
CA PRO A 189 24.00 -2.59 -25.21
C PRO A 189 23.98 -1.54 -26.31
#